data_d59ae82c0ebf29d41d0c4f1752e588f4
#
_entry.id   d59ae82c0ebf29d41d0c4f1752e588f4
#
_cell.length_a   1.000
_cell.length_b   1.000
_cell.length_c   1.000
_cell.angle_alpha   90.00
_cell.angle_beta   90.00
_cell.angle_gamma   90.00
#
_symmetry.space_group_name_H-M   'P 1'
#
loop_
_entity.id
_entity.type
_entity.pdbx_description
1 polymer ?
#
loop_
_entity_poly.entity_id
_entity_poly.type
_entity_poly.pdbx_seq_one_letter_code
_entity_poly.pdbx_strand_id
1 'polypeptide(L)'
;MRLDARYLSMVIPSRWLAGGRGMDEFRKTMLTDRRISHLVDYTKMSTAFPGVDFEGGIGYFLWSREYQGDAQYTLYQGEERHPTTTRDLGANDVFVRDQRAVGILQRVQAPREPTMDAVVSADTPFGLATNFSNYKDKPFRGSVALYLTDRGRRVVAHTARSDIKKNTHLIDSWKVLLPEAYGERGAIPALVLGPSIVVPPASACTQTYLVAGPLASKMEADSLQSYTKTRFFRFLVSLRKITQHALRSTYSWVPQQAWDHDWTDEILYEKYCITRGEVEFINSMIRPMGEVDE
;
A
#
# COMPACT_ATOMS: atom_id res chain seq x y z
N MET A 1 2.60 24.13 -24.50
CA MET A 1 2.25 25.57 -24.43
C MET A 1 2.47 26.01 -22.99
N ARG A 2 3.42 26.88 -22.71
CA ARG A 2 3.62 27.43 -21.35
C ARG A 2 2.71 28.66 -21.24
N LEU A 3 1.67 28.55 -20.41
CA LEU A 3 0.82 29.69 -20.09
C LEU A 3 1.57 30.63 -19.15
N ASP A 4 1.56 31.92 -19.45
CA ASP A 4 2.09 32.95 -18.58
C ASP A 4 1.00 33.42 -17.58
N ALA A 5 0.46 32.46 -16.84
CA ALA A 5 -0.61 32.70 -15.89
C ALA A 5 -0.06 33.26 -14.56
N ARG A 6 -0.77 34.21 -13.96
CA ARG A 6 -0.50 34.68 -12.59
C ARG A 6 -1.08 33.72 -11.55
N TYR A 7 -2.24 33.19 -11.85
CA TYR A 7 -2.94 32.19 -11.04
C TYR A 7 -3.37 30.99 -11.88
N LEU A 8 -3.36 29.79 -11.26
CA LEU A 8 -3.92 28.59 -11.83
C LEU A 8 -4.75 27.89 -10.77
N SER A 9 -5.99 27.57 -11.10
CA SER A 9 -6.83 26.68 -10.29
C SER A 9 -7.34 25.56 -11.17
N MET A 10 -7.22 24.32 -10.70
CA MET A 10 -7.68 23.13 -11.43
C MET A 10 -8.31 22.13 -10.48
N VAL A 11 -9.34 21.45 -10.97
CA VAL A 11 -9.93 20.25 -10.35
C VAL A 11 -9.30 19.03 -11.02
N ILE A 12 -8.65 18.16 -10.24
CA ILE A 12 -7.95 16.98 -10.74
C ILE A 12 -8.18 15.77 -9.81
N PRO A 13 -8.10 14.53 -10.32
CA PRO A 13 -8.13 13.33 -9.47
C PRO A 13 -7.04 13.36 -8.41
N SER A 14 -7.35 13.08 -7.13
CA SER A 14 -6.40 13.15 -6.00
C SER A 14 -5.42 11.98 -5.94
N ARG A 15 -5.57 10.95 -6.78
CA ARG A 15 -4.68 9.79 -6.76
C ARG A 15 -3.19 10.11 -6.98
N TRP A 16 -2.86 11.25 -7.56
CA TRP A 16 -1.47 11.71 -7.69
C TRP A 16 -0.79 11.96 -6.34
N LEU A 17 -1.56 12.24 -5.28
CA LEU A 17 -1.02 12.54 -3.94
C LEU A 17 -0.18 11.38 -3.38
N ALA A 18 -0.59 10.12 -3.60
CA ALA A 18 0.12 8.95 -3.05
C ALA A 18 0.26 7.76 -4.01
N GLY A 19 -0.44 7.74 -5.15
CA GLY A 19 -0.45 6.60 -6.07
C GLY A 19 -0.60 7.01 -7.53
N GLY A 20 -1.07 6.07 -8.35
CA GLY A 20 -1.30 6.27 -9.78
C GLY A 20 -0.09 5.84 -10.62
N ARG A 21 -0.29 4.79 -11.44
CA ARG A 21 0.74 4.29 -12.36
C ARG A 21 1.13 5.40 -13.35
N GLY A 22 2.44 5.68 -13.49
CA GLY A 22 2.96 6.71 -14.39
C GLY A 22 2.79 8.16 -13.90
N MET A 23 2.42 8.37 -12.63
CA MET A 23 2.23 9.72 -12.08
C MET A 23 3.39 10.22 -11.23
N ASP A 24 4.50 9.49 -11.15
CA ASP A 24 5.61 9.80 -10.23
C ASP A 24 6.26 11.15 -10.53
N GLU A 25 6.55 11.45 -11.79
CA GLU A 25 7.12 12.75 -12.20
C GLU A 25 6.13 13.91 -11.98
N PHE A 26 4.84 13.69 -12.28
CA PHE A 26 3.80 14.68 -12.01
C PHE A 26 3.67 14.93 -10.51
N ARG A 27 3.63 13.87 -9.70
CA ARG A 27 3.59 13.97 -8.24
C ARG A 27 4.79 14.75 -7.71
N LYS A 28 6.00 14.35 -8.10
CA LYS A 28 7.22 15.05 -7.70
C LYS A 28 7.14 16.53 -8.03
N THR A 29 6.74 16.89 -9.25
CA THR A 29 6.59 18.29 -9.67
C THR A 29 5.60 19.04 -8.79
N MET A 30 4.43 18.45 -8.53
CA MET A 30 3.36 19.09 -7.75
C MET A 30 3.73 19.21 -6.27
N LEU A 31 4.33 18.17 -5.67
CA LEU A 31 4.69 18.18 -4.25
C LEU A 31 5.87 19.12 -3.95
N THR A 32 6.77 19.32 -4.90
CA THR A 32 7.92 20.23 -4.72
C THR A 32 7.65 21.69 -5.14
N ASP A 33 6.50 21.96 -5.76
CA ASP A 33 6.13 23.32 -6.16
C ASP A 33 5.58 24.13 -4.98
N ARG A 34 6.40 25.02 -4.43
CA ARG A 34 6.08 25.87 -3.28
C ARG A 34 5.08 26.99 -3.60
N ARG A 35 4.58 27.07 -4.84
CA ARG A 35 3.62 28.06 -5.30
C ARG A 35 2.16 27.60 -5.18
N ILE A 36 1.93 26.38 -4.72
CA ILE A 36 0.57 25.90 -4.39
C ILE A 36 0.21 26.47 -3.02
N SER A 37 -0.66 27.48 -3.02
CA SER A 37 -1.10 28.17 -1.79
C SER A 37 -2.22 27.45 -1.06
N HIS A 38 -3.11 26.80 -1.80
CA HIS A 38 -4.26 26.06 -1.26
C HIS A 38 -4.40 24.71 -1.97
N LEU A 39 -4.71 23.67 -1.20
CA LEU A 39 -5.04 22.34 -1.70
C LEU A 39 -6.25 21.84 -0.91
N VAL A 40 -7.34 21.53 -1.61
CA VAL A 40 -8.54 20.92 -1.04
C VAL A 40 -8.71 19.54 -1.63
N ASP A 41 -8.92 18.53 -0.78
CA ASP A 41 -8.89 17.14 -1.13
C ASP A 41 -10.14 16.41 -0.60
N TYR A 42 -10.89 15.78 -1.49
CA TYR A 42 -12.07 14.97 -1.18
C TYR A 42 -11.72 13.49 -1.37
N THR A 43 -11.80 12.69 -0.31
CA THR A 43 -11.52 11.25 -0.40
C THR A 43 -12.57 10.50 -1.22
N LYS A 44 -13.81 11.01 -1.23
CA LYS A 44 -14.91 10.53 -2.08
C LYS A 44 -15.28 11.60 -3.10
N MET A 45 -15.29 11.23 -4.36
CA MET A 45 -15.65 12.16 -5.43
C MET A 45 -17.11 12.60 -5.35
N SER A 46 -18.02 11.70 -4.96
CA SER A 46 -19.45 11.98 -4.81
C SER A 46 -19.78 13.10 -3.81
N THR A 47 -18.89 13.38 -2.86
CA THR A 47 -19.04 14.51 -1.93
C THR A 47 -18.91 15.86 -2.67
N ALA A 48 -18.01 15.95 -3.66
CA ALA A 48 -17.83 17.18 -4.45
C ALA A 48 -18.71 17.19 -5.71
N PHE A 49 -18.97 16.03 -6.31
CA PHE A 49 -19.73 15.85 -7.54
C PHE A 49 -20.74 14.71 -7.40
N PRO A 50 -21.99 14.98 -6.98
CA PRO A 50 -23.00 13.95 -6.81
C PRO A 50 -23.20 13.11 -8.08
N GLY A 51 -23.29 11.79 -7.93
CA GLY A 51 -23.49 10.84 -9.04
C GLY A 51 -22.22 10.43 -9.78
N VAL A 52 -21.06 10.94 -9.41
CA VAL A 52 -19.77 10.52 -9.96
C VAL A 52 -18.93 9.89 -8.86
N ASP A 53 -18.42 8.68 -9.12
CA ASP A 53 -17.54 7.99 -8.17
C ASP A 53 -16.40 7.25 -8.90
N PHE A 54 -15.18 7.45 -8.43
CA PHE A 54 -14.00 6.65 -8.79
C PHE A 54 -12.98 6.64 -7.66
N GLU A 55 -12.16 5.63 -7.63
CA GLU A 55 -11.15 5.45 -6.57
C GLU A 55 -10.11 6.57 -6.54
N GLY A 56 -9.72 6.96 -5.32
CA GLY A 56 -8.67 7.94 -5.05
C GLY A 56 -9.17 9.35 -4.74
N GLY A 57 -10.45 9.63 -5.03
CA GLY A 57 -11.06 10.94 -4.76
C GLY A 57 -10.64 12.03 -5.74
N ILE A 58 -11.01 13.27 -5.42
CA ILE A 58 -10.78 14.44 -6.25
C ILE A 58 -10.30 15.61 -5.40
N GLY A 59 -9.50 16.49 -5.97
CA GLY A 59 -9.08 17.71 -5.30
C GLY A 59 -8.98 18.88 -6.24
N TYR A 60 -8.91 20.07 -5.66
CA TYR A 60 -8.56 21.28 -6.38
C TYR A 60 -7.48 22.04 -5.64
N PHE A 61 -6.70 22.81 -6.40
CA PHE A 61 -5.62 23.62 -5.86
C PHE A 61 -5.64 25.03 -6.43
N LEU A 62 -5.06 25.96 -5.68
CA LEU A 62 -4.72 27.28 -6.14
C LEU A 62 -3.20 27.42 -6.17
N TRP A 63 -2.66 27.59 -7.37
CA TRP A 63 -1.28 27.95 -7.62
C TRP A 63 -1.19 29.46 -7.90
N SER A 64 -0.21 30.13 -7.32
CA SER A 64 0.05 31.54 -7.56
C SER A 64 1.52 31.76 -7.86
N ARG A 65 1.85 32.47 -8.94
CA ARG A 65 3.22 32.72 -9.36
C ARG A 65 4.08 33.40 -8.27
N GLU A 66 3.47 34.28 -7.51
CA GLU A 66 4.14 35.08 -6.48
C GLU A 66 4.16 34.43 -5.11
N TYR A 67 3.43 33.32 -4.93
CA TYR A 67 3.41 32.59 -3.68
C TYR A 67 4.66 31.74 -3.52
N GLN A 68 5.19 31.68 -2.29
CA GLN A 68 6.29 30.81 -1.93
C GLN A 68 6.14 30.41 -0.47
N GLY A 69 5.67 29.18 -0.23
CA GLY A 69 5.41 28.72 1.14
C GLY A 69 4.72 27.36 1.22
N ASP A 70 4.28 27.03 2.42
CA ASP A 70 3.52 25.84 2.71
C ASP A 70 2.06 26.02 2.33
N ALA A 71 1.42 24.96 1.80
CA ALA A 71 0.04 25.04 1.34
C ALA A 71 -0.95 24.98 2.51
N GLN A 72 -2.03 25.77 2.39
CA GLN A 72 -3.22 25.60 3.22
C GLN A 72 -3.99 24.36 2.72
N TYR A 73 -3.96 23.28 3.48
CA TYR A 73 -4.56 22.00 3.11
C TYR A 73 -5.85 21.75 3.87
N THR A 74 -6.92 21.39 3.15
CA THR A 74 -8.22 21.01 3.71
C THR A 74 -8.60 19.63 3.20
N LEU A 75 -8.87 18.69 4.10
CA LEU A 75 -9.33 17.33 3.81
C LEU A 75 -10.84 17.24 4.04
N TYR A 76 -11.55 16.62 3.08
CA TYR A 76 -12.92 16.12 3.25
C TYR A 76 -12.88 14.58 3.22
N GLN A 77 -13.25 13.98 4.34
CA GLN A 77 -13.33 12.52 4.50
C GLN A 77 -14.81 12.10 4.51
N GLY A 78 -15.33 11.70 3.37
CA GLY A 78 -16.79 11.64 3.20
C GLY A 78 -17.40 13.04 3.36
N GLU A 79 -18.42 13.18 4.18
CA GLU A 79 -19.08 14.46 4.49
C GLU A 79 -18.34 15.30 5.55
N GLU A 80 -17.38 14.70 6.25
CA GLU A 80 -16.63 15.37 7.32
C GLU A 80 -15.55 16.29 6.72
N ARG A 81 -15.63 17.59 7.06
CA ARG A 81 -14.58 18.56 6.74
C ARG A 81 -13.60 18.67 7.91
N HIS A 82 -12.35 18.27 7.69
CA HIS A 82 -11.30 18.45 8.67
C HIS A 82 -10.83 19.91 8.75
N PRO A 83 -10.27 20.36 9.88
CA PRO A 83 -9.66 21.68 10.00
C PRO A 83 -8.58 21.90 8.93
N THR A 84 -8.54 23.10 8.38
CA THR A 84 -7.47 23.49 7.45
C THR A 84 -6.14 23.56 8.21
N THR A 85 -5.11 22.94 7.66
CA THR A 85 -3.75 22.90 8.24
C THR A 85 -2.72 23.42 7.25
N THR A 86 -1.67 24.07 7.75
CA THR A 86 -0.54 24.47 6.91
C THR A 86 0.38 23.27 6.74
N ARG A 87 0.68 22.89 5.49
CA ARG A 87 1.40 21.66 5.14
C ARG A 87 2.52 21.93 4.13
N ASP A 88 3.72 21.47 4.44
CA ASP A 88 4.74 21.24 3.42
C ASP A 88 4.31 20.02 2.57
N LEU A 89 3.94 20.26 1.31
CA LEU A 89 3.52 19.19 0.41
C LEU A 89 4.67 18.25 0.07
N GLY A 90 5.90 18.75 0.07
CA GLY A 90 7.12 18.02 -0.28
C GLY A 90 7.81 17.30 0.88
N ALA A 91 7.20 17.25 2.06
CA ALA A 91 7.79 16.61 3.24
C ALA A 91 8.12 15.12 3.05
N ASN A 92 7.41 14.43 2.16
CA ASN A 92 7.66 13.05 1.75
C ASN A 92 7.50 12.88 0.24
N ASP A 93 7.90 11.73 -0.29
CA ASP A 93 7.74 11.37 -1.71
C ASP A 93 6.28 11.14 -2.15
N VAL A 94 5.39 10.91 -1.18
CA VAL A 94 3.94 10.91 -1.33
C VAL A 94 3.30 11.74 -0.22
N PHE A 95 2.12 12.28 -0.46
CA PHE A 95 1.46 13.16 0.50
C PHE A 95 0.56 12.36 1.46
N VAL A 96 0.83 12.45 2.76
CA VAL A 96 -0.02 11.88 3.82
C VAL A 96 -1.26 12.74 3.98
N ARG A 97 -2.41 12.25 3.52
CA ARG A 97 -3.65 13.04 3.45
C ARG A 97 -4.19 13.41 4.84
N ASP A 98 -4.24 12.46 5.78
CA ASP A 98 -4.74 12.71 7.13
C ASP A 98 -3.62 13.22 8.06
N GLN A 99 -3.82 14.41 8.63
CA GLN A 99 -2.84 15.02 9.54
C GLN A 99 -2.55 14.17 10.76
N ARG A 100 -3.54 13.41 11.26
CA ARG A 100 -3.38 12.53 12.42
C ARG A 100 -2.35 11.42 12.17
N ALA A 101 -2.23 10.98 10.92
CA ALA A 101 -1.25 9.95 10.53
C ALA A 101 0.20 10.45 10.50
N VAL A 102 0.43 11.76 10.38
CA VAL A 102 1.79 12.32 10.23
C VAL A 102 2.63 12.06 11.48
N GLY A 103 2.09 12.28 12.67
CA GLY A 103 2.81 12.04 13.93
C GLY A 103 3.16 10.55 14.14
N ILE A 104 2.23 9.64 13.77
CA ILE A 104 2.46 8.21 13.82
C ILE A 104 3.60 7.83 12.86
N LEU A 105 3.53 8.28 11.62
CA LEU A 105 4.55 7.98 10.61
C LEU A 105 5.94 8.48 11.04
N GLN A 106 6.03 9.69 11.59
CA GLN A 106 7.30 10.25 12.09
C GLN A 106 7.92 9.38 13.20
N ARG A 107 7.13 8.88 14.16
CA ARG A 107 7.63 7.97 15.21
C ARG A 107 8.10 6.65 14.63
N VAL A 108 7.35 6.08 13.69
CA VAL A 108 7.71 4.82 13.05
C VAL A 108 9.00 4.95 12.23
N GLN A 109 9.23 6.09 11.60
CA GLN A 109 10.43 6.35 10.80
C GLN A 109 11.65 6.80 11.62
N ALA A 110 11.44 7.28 12.86
CA ALA A 110 12.53 7.80 13.70
C ALA A 110 13.68 6.80 13.96
N PRO A 111 13.43 5.50 14.19
CA PRO A 111 14.50 4.50 14.36
C PRO A 111 15.30 4.22 13.09
N ARG A 112 14.81 4.63 11.90
CA ARG A 112 15.44 4.37 10.59
C ARG A 112 15.70 2.90 10.32
N GLU A 113 14.76 2.05 10.71
CA GLU A 113 14.81 0.62 10.44
C GLU A 113 14.71 0.33 8.93
N PRO A 114 15.30 -0.78 8.45
CA PRO A 114 15.04 -1.26 7.09
C PRO A 114 13.54 -1.41 6.86
N THR A 115 13.06 -1.18 5.65
CA THR A 115 11.64 -1.21 5.33
C THR A 115 11.26 -2.44 4.50
N MET A 116 10.00 -2.84 4.56
CA MET A 116 9.48 -4.06 3.94
C MET A 116 9.65 -4.10 2.42
N ASP A 117 9.75 -2.97 1.73
CA ASP A 117 10.01 -2.93 0.28
C ASP A 117 11.38 -3.52 -0.11
N ALA A 118 12.32 -3.64 0.83
CA ALA A 118 13.59 -4.32 0.59
C ALA A 118 13.44 -5.85 0.45
N VAL A 119 12.44 -6.45 1.10
CA VAL A 119 12.17 -7.90 1.11
C VAL A 119 10.91 -8.28 0.34
N VAL A 120 10.10 -7.31 -0.08
CA VAL A 120 8.94 -7.51 -0.96
C VAL A 120 9.39 -7.43 -2.42
N SER A 121 8.97 -8.39 -3.22
CA SER A 121 9.29 -8.46 -4.65
C SER A 121 8.70 -7.30 -5.44
N ALA A 122 9.27 -7.04 -6.62
CA ALA A 122 8.58 -6.28 -7.64
C ALA A 122 7.37 -7.05 -8.21
N ASP A 123 6.55 -6.37 -9.00
CA ASP A 123 5.45 -6.96 -9.76
C ASP A 123 5.92 -8.15 -10.61
N THR A 124 5.04 -9.14 -10.77
CA THR A 124 5.31 -10.37 -11.52
C THR A 124 6.56 -11.11 -11.02
N PRO A 125 6.60 -11.53 -9.74
CA PRO A 125 7.83 -11.96 -9.06
C PRO A 125 8.54 -13.11 -9.74
N PHE A 126 7.82 -14.06 -10.33
CA PHE A 126 8.38 -15.22 -11.03
C PHE A 126 8.34 -15.13 -12.56
N GLY A 127 7.91 -13.99 -13.10
CA GLY A 127 7.77 -13.78 -14.56
C GLY A 127 6.49 -14.38 -15.12
N LEU A 128 5.57 -14.84 -14.27
CA LEU A 128 4.31 -15.46 -14.66
C LEU A 128 3.17 -14.42 -14.56
N ALA A 129 2.64 -14.01 -15.70
CA ALA A 129 1.55 -13.03 -15.76
C ALA A 129 0.22 -13.63 -15.28
N THR A 130 -0.78 -12.78 -15.05
CA THR A 130 -2.11 -13.20 -14.60
C THR A 130 -2.79 -14.20 -15.56
N ASN A 131 -2.51 -14.08 -16.87
CA ASN A 131 -3.05 -14.97 -17.90
C ASN A 131 -2.16 -16.19 -18.21
N PHE A 132 -1.18 -16.48 -17.38
CA PHE A 132 -0.36 -17.70 -17.52
C PHE A 132 -1.25 -18.93 -17.43
N SER A 133 -1.15 -19.84 -18.41
CA SER A 133 -2.03 -21.02 -18.55
C SER A 133 -1.30 -22.35 -18.65
N ASN A 134 0.07 -22.36 -18.70
CA ASN A 134 0.85 -23.57 -18.77
C ASN A 134 1.03 -24.23 -17.37
N TYR A 135 -0.08 -24.68 -16.79
CA TYR A 135 -0.09 -25.39 -15.51
C TYR A 135 -1.05 -26.60 -15.54
N LYS A 136 -0.94 -27.48 -14.54
CA LYS A 136 -1.80 -28.66 -14.34
C LYS A 136 -2.34 -28.64 -12.92
N ASP A 137 -3.53 -29.24 -12.72
CA ASP A 137 -4.15 -29.34 -11.41
C ASP A 137 -3.40 -30.29 -10.46
N LYS A 138 -2.66 -31.28 -11.01
CA LYS A 138 -1.93 -32.27 -10.24
C LYS A 138 -0.41 -32.11 -10.39
N PRO A 139 0.35 -32.41 -9.32
CA PRO A 139 1.81 -32.39 -9.38
C PRO A 139 2.36 -33.41 -10.40
N PHE A 140 3.47 -33.07 -11.03
CA PHE A 140 4.20 -33.93 -11.94
C PHE A 140 5.71 -33.81 -11.70
N ARG A 141 6.49 -34.72 -12.27
CA ARG A 141 7.95 -34.74 -12.06
C ARG A 141 8.60 -33.43 -12.50
N GLY A 142 9.29 -32.75 -11.56
CA GLY A 142 9.94 -31.47 -11.80
C GLY A 142 9.01 -30.26 -11.76
N SER A 143 7.75 -30.45 -11.31
CA SER A 143 6.82 -29.34 -11.08
C SER A 143 7.08 -28.67 -9.74
N VAL A 144 6.63 -27.41 -9.64
CA VAL A 144 6.50 -26.64 -8.41
C VAL A 144 5.05 -26.22 -8.22
N ALA A 145 4.64 -26.05 -6.96
CA ALA A 145 3.29 -25.53 -6.67
C ALA A 145 3.17 -24.09 -7.19
N LEU A 146 2.09 -23.80 -7.89
CA LEU A 146 1.79 -22.49 -8.46
C LEU A 146 0.55 -21.90 -7.80
N TYR A 147 0.75 -20.83 -7.02
CA TYR A 147 -0.34 -20.07 -6.42
C TYR A 147 -0.83 -19.00 -7.39
N LEU A 148 -2.12 -19.01 -7.68
CA LEU A 148 -2.76 -18.08 -8.59
C LEU A 148 -4.19 -17.75 -8.13
N THR A 149 -4.78 -16.76 -8.75
CA THR A 149 -6.20 -16.44 -8.60
C THR A 149 -6.92 -16.73 -9.91
N ASP A 150 -7.87 -17.61 -9.89
CA ASP A 150 -8.77 -17.87 -11.01
C ASP A 150 -10.20 -17.46 -10.66
N ARG A 151 -10.79 -16.57 -11.47
CA ARG A 151 -12.16 -16.04 -11.28
C ARG A 151 -12.42 -15.55 -9.84
N GLY A 152 -11.44 -14.89 -9.24
CA GLY A 152 -11.51 -14.37 -7.88
C GLY A 152 -11.30 -15.41 -6.76
N ARG A 153 -11.01 -16.68 -7.11
CA ARG A 153 -10.72 -17.75 -6.15
C ARG A 153 -9.24 -18.07 -6.11
N ARG A 154 -8.72 -18.30 -4.92
CA ARG A 154 -7.36 -18.80 -4.74
C ARG A 154 -7.28 -20.25 -5.22
N VAL A 155 -6.30 -20.53 -6.06
CA VAL A 155 -6.06 -21.85 -6.64
C VAL A 155 -4.58 -22.22 -6.46
N VAL A 156 -4.34 -23.50 -6.16
CA VAL A 156 -3.00 -24.10 -6.20
C VAL A 156 -2.95 -25.09 -7.34
N ALA A 157 -2.14 -24.76 -8.34
CA ALA A 157 -1.87 -25.61 -9.49
C ALA A 157 -0.39 -26.02 -9.49
N HIS A 158 0.12 -26.59 -10.58
CA HIS A 158 1.50 -27.05 -10.71
C HIS A 158 2.04 -26.68 -12.08
N THR A 159 3.21 -26.04 -12.11
CA THR A 159 3.90 -25.68 -13.37
C THR A 159 5.31 -26.25 -13.39
N ALA A 160 5.90 -26.38 -14.57
CA ALA A 160 7.28 -26.81 -14.68
C ALA A 160 8.22 -25.73 -14.11
N ARG A 161 9.22 -26.14 -13.34
CA ARG A 161 10.23 -25.21 -12.79
C ARG A 161 10.93 -24.40 -13.91
N SER A 162 11.05 -24.98 -15.09
CA SER A 162 11.64 -24.34 -16.28
C SER A 162 10.83 -23.16 -16.82
N ASP A 163 9.55 -23.03 -16.46
CA ASP A 163 8.70 -21.92 -16.89
C ASP A 163 8.97 -20.64 -16.06
N ILE A 164 9.59 -20.80 -14.90
CA ILE A 164 9.93 -19.70 -13.99
C ILE A 164 11.23 -19.05 -14.45
N LYS A 165 11.19 -17.79 -14.85
CA LYS A 165 12.33 -17.06 -15.44
C LYS A 165 12.93 -15.99 -14.54
N LYS A 166 12.23 -15.60 -13.46
CA LYS A 166 12.67 -14.57 -12.53
C LYS A 166 12.75 -15.13 -11.10
N ASN A 167 13.62 -14.57 -10.29
CA ASN A 167 13.74 -14.84 -8.86
C ASN A 167 13.72 -16.33 -8.51
N THR A 168 14.43 -17.16 -9.32
CA THR A 168 14.45 -18.63 -9.14
C THR A 168 14.97 -19.06 -7.79
N HIS A 169 15.80 -18.23 -7.12
CA HIS A 169 16.27 -18.44 -5.77
C HIS A 169 15.15 -18.44 -4.71
N LEU A 170 14.02 -17.75 -4.97
CA LEU A 170 12.88 -17.74 -4.08
C LEU A 170 12.05 -19.02 -4.15
N ILE A 171 12.21 -19.87 -5.18
CA ILE A 171 11.41 -21.09 -5.34
C ILE A 171 11.60 -22.00 -4.12
N ASP A 172 12.85 -22.18 -3.68
CA ASP A 172 13.22 -23.17 -2.66
C ASP A 172 13.33 -22.60 -1.24
N SER A 173 12.79 -21.41 -1.00
CA SER A 173 12.69 -20.79 0.33
C SER A 173 11.26 -20.77 0.83
N TRP A 174 11.08 -20.69 2.14
CA TRP A 174 9.84 -20.24 2.75
C TRP A 174 9.58 -18.77 2.37
N LYS A 175 8.34 -18.40 2.21
CA LYS A 175 7.93 -17.03 1.82
C LYS A 175 6.49 -16.77 2.14
N VAL A 176 6.13 -15.49 2.17
CA VAL A 176 4.74 -15.05 2.34
C VAL A 176 4.28 -14.41 1.03
N LEU A 177 3.13 -14.85 0.51
CA LEU A 177 2.46 -14.24 -0.63
C LEU A 177 1.53 -13.14 -0.15
N LEU A 178 1.71 -11.95 -0.69
CA LEU A 178 0.89 -10.78 -0.42
C LEU A 178 0.00 -10.52 -1.65
N PRO A 179 -1.34 -10.52 -1.52
CA PRO A 179 -2.21 -10.17 -2.64
C PRO A 179 -1.84 -8.81 -3.25
N GLU A 180 -1.59 -8.78 -4.56
CA GLU A 180 -1.25 -7.55 -5.27
C GLU A 180 -2.44 -6.58 -5.36
N ALA A 181 -3.65 -7.14 -5.53
CA ALA A 181 -4.87 -6.34 -5.62
C ALA A 181 -5.86 -6.71 -4.52
N TYR A 182 -6.31 -5.68 -3.82
CA TYR A 182 -7.43 -5.76 -2.87
C TYR A 182 -8.10 -4.38 -2.77
N GLY A 183 -9.39 -4.31 -3.00
CA GLY A 183 -10.13 -3.06 -3.00
C GLY A 183 -11.45 -3.15 -2.24
N GLU A 184 -11.77 -2.13 -1.44
CA GLU A 184 -13.01 -2.01 -0.66
C GLU A 184 -13.77 -0.73 -1.01
N ARG A 185 -13.49 -0.12 -2.18
CA ARG A 185 -14.18 1.07 -2.70
C ARG A 185 -14.27 2.23 -1.71
N GLY A 186 -13.20 2.44 -0.93
CA GLY A 186 -13.14 3.55 0.05
C GLY A 186 -13.92 3.31 1.34
N ALA A 187 -14.26 2.07 1.66
CA ALA A 187 -14.85 1.72 2.97
C ALA A 187 -13.87 2.09 4.11
N ILE A 188 -14.39 2.62 5.21
CA ILE A 188 -13.67 2.90 6.45
C ILE A 188 -14.55 2.40 7.60
N PRO A 189 -14.00 1.58 8.52
CA PRO A 189 -12.65 1.00 8.54
C PRO A 189 -12.44 -0.04 7.43
N ALA A 190 -11.20 -0.10 6.87
CA ALA A 190 -10.82 -0.96 5.76
C ALA A 190 -9.93 -2.13 6.18
N LEU A 191 -9.90 -3.22 5.42
CA LEU A 191 -8.85 -4.23 5.53
C LEU A 191 -7.54 -3.77 4.90
N VAL A 192 -7.62 -2.96 3.85
CA VAL A 192 -6.48 -2.41 3.08
C VAL A 192 -5.78 -3.45 2.21
N LEU A 193 -5.46 -4.62 2.78
CA LEU A 193 -4.86 -5.76 2.09
C LEU A 193 -5.73 -6.99 2.26
N GLY A 194 -5.76 -7.84 1.26
CA GLY A 194 -6.27 -9.20 1.39
C GLY A 194 -5.35 -10.06 2.27
N PRO A 195 -5.86 -11.20 2.80
CA PRO A 195 -5.07 -12.06 3.67
C PRO A 195 -3.88 -12.66 2.92
N SER A 196 -2.71 -12.62 3.58
CA SER A 196 -1.45 -13.19 3.08
C SER A 196 -1.41 -14.71 3.26
N ILE A 197 -0.53 -15.39 2.51
CA ILE A 197 -0.41 -16.84 2.52
C ILE A 197 1.05 -17.22 2.79
N VAL A 198 1.28 -18.06 3.82
CA VAL A 198 2.58 -18.73 4.02
C VAL A 198 2.68 -19.88 3.01
N VAL A 199 3.77 -19.91 2.26
CA VAL A 199 4.00 -20.96 1.26
C VAL A 199 5.37 -21.63 1.43
N PRO A 200 5.43 -22.98 1.30
CA PRO A 200 6.65 -23.74 1.52
C PRO A 200 7.63 -23.61 0.33
N PRO A 201 8.86 -24.12 0.47
CA PRO A 201 9.76 -24.39 -0.65
C PRO A 201 9.09 -25.16 -1.79
N ALA A 202 9.70 -25.14 -2.97
CA ALA A 202 9.18 -25.67 -4.22
C ALA A 202 7.83 -25.02 -4.63
N SER A 203 7.69 -23.70 -4.45
CA SER A 203 6.49 -22.94 -4.79
C SER A 203 6.81 -21.64 -5.51
N ALA A 204 5.85 -21.19 -6.32
CA ALA A 204 5.85 -19.92 -7.04
C ALA A 204 4.43 -19.32 -7.08
N CYS A 205 4.28 -18.13 -7.60
CA CYS A 205 2.97 -17.49 -7.82
C CYS A 205 2.92 -16.75 -9.16
N THR A 206 1.73 -16.46 -9.62
CA THR A 206 1.52 -15.52 -10.73
C THR A 206 1.57 -14.07 -10.23
N GLN A 207 1.41 -13.12 -11.13
CA GLN A 207 1.33 -11.67 -10.88
C GLN A 207 0.24 -11.26 -9.86
N THR A 208 -0.68 -12.16 -9.53
CA THR A 208 -1.75 -11.88 -8.54
C THR A 208 -1.22 -11.73 -7.11
N TYR A 209 0.06 -12.07 -6.88
CA TYR A 209 0.73 -11.92 -5.61
C TYR A 209 2.10 -11.27 -5.76
N LEU A 210 2.51 -10.49 -4.75
CA LEU A 210 3.90 -10.18 -4.46
C LEU A 210 4.46 -11.23 -3.50
N VAL A 211 5.78 -11.35 -3.45
CA VAL A 211 6.48 -12.27 -2.55
C VAL A 211 7.23 -11.47 -1.49
N ALA A 212 7.03 -11.78 -0.22
CA ALA A 212 7.89 -11.33 0.87
C ALA A 212 8.79 -12.50 1.32
N GLY A 213 10.11 -12.29 1.26
CA GLY A 213 11.14 -13.29 1.55
C GLY A 213 12.44 -13.03 0.77
N PRO A 214 13.41 -13.98 0.77
CA PRO A 214 13.34 -15.35 1.29
C PRO A 214 13.34 -15.42 2.82
N LEU A 215 12.74 -16.49 3.37
CA LEU A 215 12.72 -16.82 4.80
C LEU A 215 13.33 -18.20 5.02
N ALA A 216 14.05 -18.38 6.13
CA ALA A 216 14.81 -19.60 6.39
C ALA A 216 13.91 -20.75 6.87
N SER A 217 12.79 -20.44 7.52
CA SER A 217 11.92 -21.45 8.14
C SER A 217 10.43 -21.10 8.04
N LYS A 218 9.59 -22.10 8.32
CA LYS A 218 8.14 -21.89 8.47
C LYS A 218 7.84 -20.91 9.61
N MET A 219 8.58 -21.00 10.71
CA MET A 219 8.42 -20.12 11.87
C MET A 219 8.62 -18.65 11.48
N GLU A 220 9.68 -18.34 10.73
CA GLU A 220 9.90 -16.98 10.21
C GLU A 220 8.76 -16.53 9.28
N ALA A 221 8.24 -17.45 8.46
CA ALA A 221 7.13 -17.13 7.56
C ALA A 221 5.81 -16.91 8.31
N ASP A 222 5.53 -17.68 9.35
CA ASP A 222 4.37 -17.50 10.22
C ASP A 222 4.49 -16.15 10.97
N SER A 223 5.68 -15.83 11.49
CA SER A 223 5.96 -14.54 12.15
C SER A 223 5.73 -13.36 11.19
N LEU A 224 6.27 -13.42 9.96
CA LEU A 224 6.00 -12.38 8.97
C LEU A 224 4.51 -12.30 8.62
N GLN A 225 3.82 -13.43 8.51
CA GLN A 225 2.38 -13.43 8.25
C GLN A 225 1.60 -12.77 9.39
N SER A 226 1.91 -13.08 10.67
CA SER A 226 1.27 -12.44 11.82
C SER A 226 1.44 -10.92 11.76
N TYR A 227 2.64 -10.44 11.41
CA TYR A 227 2.91 -9.01 11.22
C TYR A 227 2.02 -8.39 10.16
N THR A 228 1.85 -9.04 8.99
CA THR A 228 1.01 -8.51 7.90
C THR A 228 -0.48 -8.43 8.27
N LYS A 229 -0.94 -9.23 9.25
CA LYS A 229 -2.31 -9.24 9.74
C LYS A 229 -2.61 -8.11 10.72
N THR A 230 -1.60 -7.46 11.32
CA THR A 230 -1.80 -6.38 12.28
C THR A 230 -2.45 -5.14 11.67
N ARG A 231 -3.21 -4.38 12.46
CA ARG A 231 -3.72 -3.08 12.03
C ARG A 231 -2.61 -2.08 11.81
N PHE A 232 -1.57 -2.13 12.64
CA PHE A 232 -0.37 -1.29 12.51
C PHE A 232 0.27 -1.42 11.11
N PHE A 233 0.56 -2.65 10.68
CA PHE A 233 1.13 -2.90 9.33
C PHE A 233 0.23 -2.32 8.25
N ARG A 234 -1.05 -2.67 8.27
CA ARG A 234 -2.02 -2.28 7.24
C ARG A 234 -2.31 -0.79 7.25
N PHE A 235 -2.25 -0.14 8.42
CA PHE A 235 -2.33 1.31 8.55
C PHE A 235 -1.18 1.99 7.80
N LEU A 236 0.06 1.59 8.02
CA LEU A 236 1.22 2.15 7.31
C LEU A 236 1.13 1.93 5.80
N VAL A 237 0.71 0.74 5.37
CA VAL A 237 0.44 0.45 3.95
C VAL A 237 -0.64 1.39 3.40
N SER A 238 -1.71 1.66 4.15
CA SER A 238 -2.82 2.50 3.70
C SER A 238 -2.42 3.93 3.37
N LEU A 239 -1.37 4.45 4.02
CA LEU A 239 -0.86 5.80 3.79
C LEU A 239 -0.27 5.98 2.37
N ARG A 240 0.17 4.89 1.75
CA ARG A 240 0.72 4.88 0.38
C ARG A 240 -0.19 4.19 -0.64
N LYS A 241 -1.15 3.37 -0.19
CA LYS A 241 -2.07 2.59 -1.03
C LYS A 241 -3.42 3.32 -1.16
N ILE A 242 -3.60 4.08 -2.22
CA ILE A 242 -4.86 4.81 -2.50
C ILE A 242 -5.67 4.20 -3.66
N THR A 243 -5.19 3.11 -4.24
CA THR A 243 -5.89 2.31 -5.25
C THR A 243 -5.98 0.86 -4.78
N GLN A 244 -6.69 0.01 -5.52
CA GLN A 244 -6.76 -1.42 -5.19
C GLN A 244 -5.40 -2.15 -5.23
N HIS A 245 -4.39 -1.59 -5.93
CA HIS A 245 -3.08 -2.24 -6.11
C HIS A 245 -2.11 -1.89 -4.99
N ALA A 246 -1.45 -2.90 -4.41
CA ALA A 246 -0.36 -2.78 -3.47
C ALA A 246 0.93 -3.20 -4.16
N LEU A 247 1.69 -2.24 -4.68
CA LEU A 247 2.99 -2.48 -5.30
C LEU A 247 4.12 -2.48 -4.26
N ARG A 248 5.32 -2.93 -4.64
CA ARG A 248 6.51 -2.92 -3.76
C ARG A 248 6.71 -1.60 -3.03
N SER A 249 6.60 -0.46 -3.71
CA SER A 249 6.77 0.87 -3.14
C SER A 249 5.73 1.21 -2.06
N THR A 250 4.59 0.53 -2.03
CA THR A 250 3.56 0.71 -1.01
C THR A 250 4.05 0.30 0.38
N TYR A 251 5.05 -0.57 0.45
CA TYR A 251 5.63 -1.10 1.70
C TYR A 251 6.84 -0.32 2.21
N SER A 252 7.24 0.77 1.56
CA SER A 252 8.47 1.52 1.90
C SER A 252 8.38 2.34 3.19
N TRP A 253 7.22 2.44 3.82
CA TRP A 253 7.05 3.05 5.15
C TRP A 253 6.78 2.04 6.25
N VAL A 254 6.76 0.76 5.90
CA VAL A 254 6.53 -0.32 6.85
C VAL A 254 7.89 -0.86 7.30
N PRO A 255 8.29 -0.74 8.58
CA PRO A 255 9.57 -1.25 9.04
C PRO A 255 9.60 -2.77 9.03
N GLN A 256 10.78 -3.34 8.75
CA GLN A 256 11.02 -4.75 8.97
C GLN A 256 11.10 -5.05 10.45
N GLN A 257 10.71 -6.26 10.82
CA GLN A 257 10.78 -6.77 12.18
C GLN A 257 11.72 -7.98 12.25
N ALA A 258 12.06 -8.43 13.46
CA ALA A 258 12.62 -9.76 13.66
C ALA A 258 11.52 -10.81 13.41
N TRP A 259 11.89 -11.92 12.76
CA TRP A 259 10.93 -12.99 12.42
C TRP A 259 11.05 -14.17 13.39
N ASP A 260 11.08 -13.90 14.70
CA ASP A 260 11.34 -14.85 15.77
C ASP A 260 10.17 -15.11 16.71
N HIS A 261 9.07 -14.36 16.54
CA HIS A 261 7.82 -14.51 17.29
C HIS A 261 6.63 -13.98 16.52
N ASP A 262 5.41 -14.24 17.00
CA ASP A 262 4.18 -13.70 16.43
C ASP A 262 4.01 -12.22 16.82
N TRP A 263 3.81 -11.37 15.82
CA TRP A 263 3.58 -9.94 16.00
C TRP A 263 2.11 -9.66 16.26
N THR A 264 1.84 -8.82 17.25
CA THR A 264 0.51 -8.27 17.57
C THR A 264 0.52 -6.75 17.50
N ASP A 265 -0.66 -6.16 17.40
CA ASP A 265 -0.82 -4.70 17.43
C ASP A 265 -0.26 -4.09 18.73
N GLU A 266 -0.46 -4.75 19.88
CA GLU A 266 0.00 -4.31 21.20
C GLU A 266 1.52 -4.20 21.27
N ILE A 267 2.25 -5.24 20.81
CA ILE A 267 3.73 -5.26 20.77
C ILE A 267 4.24 -4.10 19.90
N LEU A 268 3.61 -3.88 18.74
CA LEU A 268 4.01 -2.83 17.81
C LEU A 268 3.69 -1.43 18.34
N TYR A 269 2.53 -1.24 18.96
CA TYR A 269 2.16 0.03 19.57
C TYR A 269 3.11 0.41 20.73
N GLU A 270 3.51 -0.55 21.53
CA GLU A 270 4.51 -0.35 22.58
C GLU A 270 5.89 -0.01 21.97
N LYS A 271 6.36 -0.81 21.02
CA LYS A 271 7.65 -0.61 20.33
C LYS A 271 7.80 0.79 19.77
N TYR A 272 6.77 1.32 19.12
CA TYR A 272 6.79 2.63 18.44
C TYR A 272 6.18 3.77 19.29
N CYS A 273 5.91 3.52 20.57
CA CYS A 273 5.34 4.51 21.50
C CYS A 273 4.06 5.16 20.93
N ILE A 274 3.18 4.36 20.31
CA ILE A 274 1.89 4.82 19.78
C ILE A 274 0.97 5.14 20.93
N THR A 275 0.48 6.37 21.00
CA THR A 275 -0.39 6.83 22.08
C THR A 275 -1.79 6.23 21.99
N ARG A 276 -2.53 6.23 23.09
CA ARG A 276 -3.91 5.73 23.12
C ARG A 276 -4.82 6.38 22.06
N GLY A 277 -4.73 7.71 21.88
CA GLY A 277 -5.52 8.41 20.88
C GLY A 277 -5.13 8.03 19.43
N GLU A 278 -3.85 7.73 19.19
CA GLU A 278 -3.38 7.22 17.89
C GLU A 278 -3.82 5.78 17.65
N VAL A 279 -3.85 4.93 18.69
CA VAL A 279 -4.43 3.58 18.59
C VAL A 279 -5.92 3.65 18.24
N GLU A 280 -6.68 4.52 18.91
CA GLU A 280 -8.10 4.75 18.60
C GLU A 280 -8.27 5.21 17.14
N PHE A 281 -7.41 6.10 16.65
CA PHE A 281 -7.39 6.53 15.27
C PHE A 281 -7.07 5.39 14.30
N ILE A 282 -6.01 4.60 14.53
CA ILE A 282 -5.67 3.42 13.70
C ILE A 282 -6.87 2.46 13.64
N ASN A 283 -7.50 2.18 14.79
CA ASN A 283 -8.66 1.29 14.89
C ASN A 283 -9.90 1.83 14.14
N SER A 284 -10.06 3.15 14.07
CA SER A 284 -11.13 3.77 13.29
C SER A 284 -10.90 3.67 11.78
N MET A 285 -9.65 3.53 11.34
CA MET A 285 -9.27 3.44 9.94
C MET A 285 -9.14 1.99 9.43
N ILE A 286 -8.69 1.08 10.29
CA ILE A 286 -8.33 -0.29 9.92
C ILE A 286 -9.15 -1.29 10.74
N ARG A 287 -10.00 -2.08 10.08
CA ARG A 287 -10.73 -3.15 10.78
C ARG A 287 -9.82 -4.36 11.06
N PRO A 288 -10.12 -5.17 12.09
CA PRO A 288 -9.38 -6.41 12.32
C PRO A 288 -9.48 -7.34 11.12
N MET A 289 -8.43 -8.10 10.85
CA MET A 289 -8.48 -9.21 9.90
C MET A 289 -8.95 -10.44 10.68
N GLY A 290 -10.16 -10.93 10.39
CA GLY A 290 -10.72 -12.11 11.04
C GLY A 290 -10.13 -13.41 10.50
N GLU A 291 -10.30 -14.52 11.23
CA GLU A 291 -9.91 -15.86 10.77
C GLU A 291 -10.75 -16.34 9.57
N VAL A 292 -11.89 -15.70 9.29
CA VAL A 292 -12.84 -16.06 8.23
C VAL A 292 -12.53 -15.40 6.88
N ASP A 293 -11.56 -14.50 6.85
CA ASP A 293 -11.13 -13.83 5.61
C ASP A 293 -10.11 -14.66 4.80
N GLU A 294 -9.97 -15.98 5.11
CA GLU A 294 -9.08 -16.94 4.42
C GLU A 294 -9.69 -17.54 3.14
#